data_c00dd530dbb26401f0f1cc9552869b9f
#
_entry.id   c00dd530dbb26401f0f1cc9552869b9f
#
_cell.length_a   1.000
_cell.length_b   1.000
_cell.length_c   1.000
_cell.angle_alpha   90.00
_cell.angle_beta   90.00
_cell.angle_gamma   90.00
#
_symmetry.space_group_name_H-M   'P 1'
#
loop_
_entity.id
_entity.type
_entity.pdbx_description
1 polymer ?
#
loop_
_entity_poly.entity_id
_entity_poly.type
_entity_poly.pdbx_seq_one_letter_code
_entity_poly.pdbx_strand_id
1 'polypeptide(L)'
;MGEDTDTSSRQRILAATAEVLGRNGMTKLSLSEVASQAGVSRPTLYRYFADKRELLDAFVVWERQYYERAVAEATAGLPPCERLDAALRVIVEYQQSYPGLRMIDIEPAQVIRRLSRVIPLMRARLERLASGPDPALAVSTAVRVAISHYLVRSDDDDDFLDQLRHAARVKHFAP
;
A
#
# COMPACT_ATOMS: atom_id res chain seq x y z
N MET A 1 -23.30 -0.09 21.01
CA MET A 1 -22.27 -1.13 21.25
C MET A 1 -22.17 -2.18 20.16
N GLY A 2 -23.05 -2.18 19.15
CA GLY A 2 -23.05 -3.13 18.01
C GLY A 2 -22.23 -2.66 16.80
N GLU A 3 -22.20 -1.35 16.50
CA GLU A 3 -21.51 -0.80 15.32
C GLU A 3 -19.97 -0.86 15.40
N ASP A 4 -19.39 -0.62 16.57
CA ASP A 4 -17.94 -0.69 16.77
C ASP A 4 -17.38 -2.11 16.57
N THR A 5 -18.15 -3.14 17.02
CA THR A 5 -17.74 -4.54 16.86
C THR A 5 -17.86 -4.99 15.39
N ASP A 6 -18.84 -4.47 14.67
CA ASP A 6 -19.10 -4.77 13.26
C ASP A 6 -17.99 -4.17 12.37
N THR A 7 -17.67 -2.91 12.55
CA THR A 7 -16.55 -2.22 11.87
C THR A 7 -15.21 -2.89 12.14
N SER A 8 -14.96 -3.30 13.40
CA SER A 8 -13.75 -4.03 13.80
C SER A 8 -13.62 -5.38 13.08
N SER A 9 -14.71 -6.16 12.99
CA SER A 9 -14.69 -7.47 12.32
C SER A 9 -14.45 -7.34 10.82
N ARG A 10 -15.07 -6.37 10.16
CA ARG A 10 -14.84 -6.09 8.74
C ARG A 10 -13.39 -5.70 8.46
N GLN A 11 -12.80 -4.85 9.29
CA GLN A 11 -11.40 -4.44 9.16
C GLN A 11 -10.44 -5.61 9.37
N ARG A 12 -10.70 -6.48 10.36
CA ARG A 12 -9.91 -7.70 10.59
C ARG A 12 -9.93 -8.65 9.39
N ILE A 13 -11.10 -8.84 8.76
CA ILE A 13 -11.23 -9.64 7.54
C ILE A 13 -10.39 -9.05 6.40
N LEU A 14 -10.43 -7.74 6.19
CA LEU A 14 -9.68 -7.08 5.13
C LEU A 14 -8.16 -7.12 5.39
N ALA A 15 -7.72 -6.93 6.64
CA ALA A 15 -6.31 -7.10 7.02
C ALA A 15 -5.84 -8.56 6.81
N ALA A 16 -6.64 -9.53 7.24
CA ALA A 16 -6.35 -10.95 7.01
C ALA A 16 -6.30 -11.32 5.51
N THR A 17 -7.06 -10.61 4.68
CA THR A 17 -7.01 -10.79 3.22
C THR A 17 -5.63 -10.44 2.66
N ALA A 18 -4.96 -9.39 3.16
CA ALA A 18 -3.60 -9.04 2.77
C ALA A 18 -2.60 -10.18 3.07
N GLU A 19 -2.72 -10.77 4.27
CA GLU A 19 -1.87 -11.89 4.69
C GLU A 19 -2.06 -13.13 3.80
N VAL A 20 -3.31 -13.48 3.52
CA VAL A 20 -3.62 -14.65 2.67
C VAL A 20 -3.20 -14.40 1.22
N LEU A 21 -3.40 -13.20 0.68
CA LEU A 21 -2.91 -12.81 -0.64
C LEU A 21 -1.39 -12.91 -0.75
N GLY A 22 -0.65 -12.46 0.28
CA GLY A 22 0.80 -12.53 0.31
C GLY A 22 1.35 -13.96 0.36
N ARG A 23 0.57 -14.94 0.85
CA ARG A 23 0.96 -16.35 0.94
C ARG A 23 0.51 -17.18 -0.27
N ASN A 24 -0.70 -16.94 -0.77
CA ASN A 24 -1.36 -17.86 -1.72
C ASN A 24 -1.59 -17.24 -3.08
N GLY A 25 -1.47 -15.91 -3.20
CA GLY A 25 -1.89 -15.17 -4.38
C GLY A 25 -3.42 -15.02 -4.49
N MET A 26 -3.84 -14.29 -5.50
CA MET A 26 -5.26 -13.99 -5.74
C MET A 26 -6.04 -15.23 -6.21
N THR A 27 -5.42 -16.05 -7.06
CA THR A 27 -6.07 -17.24 -7.65
C THR A 27 -6.43 -18.26 -6.59
N LYS A 28 -5.50 -18.55 -5.67
CA LYS A 28 -5.66 -19.58 -4.63
C LYS A 28 -6.28 -19.05 -3.33
N LEU A 29 -6.58 -17.75 -3.23
CA LEU A 29 -7.24 -17.19 -2.04
C LEU A 29 -8.56 -17.91 -1.77
N SER A 30 -8.71 -18.39 -0.52
CA SER A 30 -9.89 -19.07 0.01
C SER A 30 -10.55 -18.22 1.08
N LEU A 31 -11.88 -18.02 0.99
CA LEU A 31 -12.66 -17.33 2.04
C LEU A 31 -12.56 -18.03 3.40
N SER A 32 -12.38 -19.35 3.40
CA SER A 32 -12.19 -20.13 4.63
C SER A 32 -10.88 -19.81 5.33
N GLU A 33 -9.79 -19.63 4.58
CA GLU A 33 -8.49 -19.24 5.12
C GLU A 33 -8.52 -17.79 5.62
N VAL A 34 -9.19 -16.90 4.88
CA VAL A 34 -9.36 -15.51 5.33
C VAL A 34 -10.16 -15.46 6.63
N ALA A 35 -11.26 -16.23 6.77
CA ALA A 35 -12.03 -16.30 8.01
C ALA A 35 -11.17 -16.80 9.17
N SER A 36 -10.40 -17.88 8.96
CA SER A 36 -9.47 -18.43 9.95
C SER A 36 -8.41 -17.42 10.36
N GLN A 37 -7.76 -16.77 9.39
CA GLN A 37 -6.73 -15.75 9.63
C GLN A 37 -7.30 -14.53 10.38
N ALA A 38 -8.54 -14.13 10.05
CA ALA A 38 -9.22 -13.02 10.72
C ALA A 38 -9.73 -13.35 12.12
N GLY A 39 -9.70 -14.63 12.53
CA GLY A 39 -10.30 -15.10 13.78
C GLY A 39 -11.82 -14.89 13.81
N VAL A 40 -12.51 -15.11 12.68
CA VAL A 40 -13.97 -15.04 12.58
C VAL A 40 -14.54 -16.34 12.05
N SER A 41 -15.82 -16.60 12.35
CA SER A 41 -16.52 -17.76 11.78
C SER A 41 -16.82 -17.53 10.28
N ARG A 42 -16.92 -18.64 9.50
CA ARG A 42 -17.35 -18.55 8.10
C ARG A 42 -18.69 -17.82 7.93
N PRO A 43 -19.74 -18.11 8.70
CA PRO A 43 -21.00 -17.36 8.63
C PRO A 43 -20.80 -15.86 8.87
N THR A 44 -19.90 -15.49 9.79
CA THR A 44 -19.56 -14.08 10.04
C THR A 44 -18.92 -13.46 8.81
N LEU A 45 -17.97 -14.12 8.15
CA LEU A 45 -17.35 -13.60 6.92
C LEU A 45 -18.39 -13.44 5.80
N TYR A 46 -19.26 -14.45 5.58
CA TYR A 46 -20.31 -14.40 4.55
C TYR A 46 -21.36 -13.33 4.79
N ARG A 47 -21.56 -12.89 6.03
CA ARG A 47 -22.43 -11.74 6.35
C ARG A 47 -21.87 -10.43 5.79
N TYR A 48 -20.52 -10.28 5.70
CA TYR A 48 -19.86 -9.07 5.18
C TYR A 48 -19.56 -9.14 3.68
N PHE A 49 -19.29 -10.33 3.16
CA PHE A 49 -18.85 -10.55 1.78
C PHE A 49 -19.51 -11.82 1.25
N ALA A 50 -20.42 -11.68 0.29
CA ALA A 50 -21.17 -12.80 -0.26
C ALA A 50 -20.26 -13.79 -1.02
N ASP A 51 -19.20 -13.28 -1.67
CA ASP A 51 -18.28 -14.09 -2.44
C ASP A 51 -16.85 -13.51 -2.42
N LYS A 52 -15.92 -14.24 -3.04
CA LYS A 52 -14.51 -13.86 -3.17
C LYS A 52 -14.34 -12.54 -3.95
N ARG A 53 -15.16 -12.29 -4.95
CA ARG A 53 -15.08 -11.09 -5.77
C ARG A 53 -15.42 -9.86 -4.93
N GLU A 54 -16.52 -9.91 -4.18
CA GLU A 54 -16.92 -8.82 -3.28
C GLU A 54 -15.85 -8.54 -2.23
N LEU A 55 -15.26 -9.57 -1.64
CA LEU A 55 -14.13 -9.42 -0.71
C LEU A 55 -12.95 -8.71 -1.37
N LEU A 56 -12.53 -9.13 -2.57
CA LEU A 56 -11.39 -8.54 -3.27
C LEU A 56 -11.66 -7.10 -3.72
N ASP A 57 -12.88 -6.79 -4.17
CA ASP A 57 -13.27 -5.42 -4.54
C ASP A 57 -13.22 -4.50 -3.30
N ALA A 58 -13.77 -4.95 -2.18
CA ALA A 58 -13.70 -4.22 -0.91
C ALA A 58 -12.26 -4.09 -0.38
N PHE A 59 -11.44 -5.12 -0.57
CA PHE A 59 -10.03 -5.11 -0.18
C PHE A 59 -9.23 -4.04 -0.93
N VAL A 60 -9.42 -3.91 -2.25
CA VAL A 60 -8.75 -2.87 -3.05
C VAL A 60 -9.08 -1.47 -2.55
N VAL A 61 -10.35 -1.22 -2.19
CA VAL A 61 -10.77 0.07 -1.62
C VAL A 61 -10.14 0.30 -0.25
N TRP A 62 -10.16 -0.71 0.61
CA TRP A 62 -9.59 -0.65 1.96
C TRP A 62 -8.09 -0.39 1.93
N GLU A 63 -7.35 -1.11 1.10
CA GLU A 63 -5.90 -0.97 0.97
C GLU A 63 -5.51 0.45 0.48
N ARG A 64 -6.25 0.98 -0.50
CA ARG A 64 -6.07 2.36 -0.94
C ARG A 64 -6.31 3.36 0.19
N GLN A 65 -7.41 3.19 0.95
CA GLN A 65 -7.73 4.05 2.07
C GLN A 65 -6.71 3.94 3.20
N TYR A 66 -6.18 2.75 3.43
CA TYR A 66 -5.10 2.52 4.41
C TYR A 66 -3.87 3.35 4.06
N TYR A 67 -3.39 3.23 2.82
CA TYR A 67 -2.25 4.01 2.34
C TYR A 67 -2.52 5.53 2.34
N GLU A 68 -3.70 5.95 1.88
CA GLU A 68 -4.08 7.36 1.86
C GLU A 68 -4.11 7.98 3.26
N ARG A 69 -4.58 7.23 4.24
CA ARG A 69 -4.60 7.65 5.64
C ARG A 69 -3.20 7.75 6.21
N ALA A 70 -2.35 6.75 6.01
CA ALA A 70 -0.97 6.78 6.45
C ALA A 70 -0.21 8.00 5.92
N VAL A 71 -0.36 8.33 4.63
CA VAL A 71 0.22 9.54 4.05
C VAL A 71 -0.37 10.81 4.64
N ALA A 72 -1.69 10.86 4.89
CA ALA A 72 -2.34 12.03 5.48
C ALA A 72 -1.86 12.28 6.91
N GLU A 73 -1.75 11.22 7.72
CA GLU A 73 -1.24 11.27 9.08
C GLU A 73 0.23 11.71 9.13
N ALA A 74 1.08 11.10 8.29
CA ALA A 74 2.50 11.42 8.21
C ALA A 74 2.77 12.87 7.75
N THR A 75 1.87 13.47 6.98
CA THR A 75 2.03 14.83 6.45
C THR A 75 1.28 15.90 7.25
N ALA A 76 0.49 15.50 8.25
CA ALA A 76 -0.32 16.41 9.05
C ALA A 76 0.57 17.38 9.85
N GLY A 77 0.24 18.66 9.78
CA GLY A 77 0.96 19.70 10.50
C GLY A 77 2.37 20.04 9.97
N LEU A 78 2.90 19.27 9.01
CA LEU A 78 4.22 19.55 8.45
C LEU A 78 4.20 20.73 7.48
N PRO A 79 5.30 21.53 7.44
CA PRO A 79 5.49 22.55 6.42
C PRO A 79 5.54 21.93 5.02
N PRO A 80 5.14 22.67 3.96
CA PRO A 80 5.08 22.14 2.59
C PRO A 80 6.36 21.47 2.10
N CYS A 81 7.53 21.97 2.50
CA CYS A 81 8.84 21.44 2.10
C CYS A 81 9.17 20.06 2.68
N GLU A 82 8.51 19.64 3.76
CA GLU A 82 8.76 18.35 4.45
C GLU A 82 7.73 17.27 4.07
N ARG A 83 6.58 17.66 3.52
CA ARG A 83 5.47 16.73 3.25
C ARG A 83 5.83 15.62 2.26
N LEU A 84 6.60 15.96 1.24
CA LEU A 84 7.01 14.94 0.27
C LEU A 84 7.94 13.92 0.91
N ASP A 85 8.93 14.34 1.72
CA ASP A 85 9.81 13.43 2.45
C ASP A 85 9.02 12.47 3.36
N ALA A 86 8.07 13.01 4.13
CA ALA A 86 7.21 12.19 4.98
C ALA A 86 6.39 11.16 4.18
N ALA A 87 5.87 11.54 3.01
CA ALA A 87 5.16 10.62 2.13
C ALA A 87 6.08 9.54 1.54
N LEU A 88 7.34 9.85 1.22
CA LEU A 88 8.33 8.87 0.76
C LEU A 88 8.67 7.85 1.86
N ARG A 89 8.78 8.27 3.12
CA ARG A 89 8.94 7.35 4.27
C ARG A 89 7.79 6.36 4.36
N VAL A 90 6.54 6.82 4.19
CA VAL A 90 5.36 5.92 4.17
C VAL A 90 5.47 4.88 3.06
N ILE A 91 6.02 5.22 1.88
CA ILE A 91 6.25 4.26 0.80
C ILE A 91 7.26 3.19 1.23
N VAL A 92 8.36 3.59 1.86
CA VAL A 92 9.39 2.66 2.35
C VAL A 92 8.82 1.72 3.40
N GLU A 93 8.18 2.26 4.45
CA GLU A 93 7.53 1.48 5.51
C GLU A 93 6.50 0.49 4.95
N TYR A 94 5.68 0.95 4.00
CA TYR A 94 4.71 0.10 3.33
C TYR A 94 5.39 -1.06 2.59
N GLN A 95 6.46 -0.81 1.84
CA GLN A 95 7.16 -1.86 1.11
C GLN A 95 7.92 -2.84 2.01
N GLN A 96 8.37 -2.40 3.18
CA GLN A 96 9.06 -3.26 4.14
C GLN A 96 8.12 -4.12 4.99
N SER A 97 6.94 -3.61 5.33
CA SER A 97 6.07 -4.22 6.35
C SER A 97 4.79 -4.86 5.81
N TYR A 98 4.34 -4.49 4.61
CA TYR A 98 3.03 -4.90 4.13
C TYR A 98 3.01 -6.31 3.53
N PRO A 99 2.31 -7.30 4.13
CA PRO A 99 2.36 -8.70 3.70
C PRO A 99 1.89 -8.95 2.29
N GLY A 100 0.92 -8.16 1.80
CA GLY A 100 0.36 -8.30 0.45
C GLY A 100 1.35 -8.10 -0.68
N LEU A 101 2.51 -7.47 -0.40
CA LEU A 101 3.55 -7.25 -1.41
C LEU A 101 4.22 -8.54 -1.89
N ARG A 102 4.23 -9.60 -1.07
CA ARG A 102 4.76 -10.92 -1.46
C ARG A 102 4.01 -11.56 -2.62
N MET A 103 2.84 -11.03 -2.98
CA MET A 103 2.08 -11.49 -4.13
C MET A 103 2.85 -11.37 -5.45
N ILE A 104 3.87 -10.49 -5.54
CA ILE A 104 4.74 -10.39 -6.72
C ILE A 104 5.48 -11.70 -7.01
N ASP A 105 5.87 -12.43 -5.98
CA ASP A 105 6.62 -13.68 -6.09
C ASP A 105 5.71 -14.84 -6.58
N ILE A 106 4.39 -14.70 -6.44
CA ILE A 106 3.40 -15.73 -6.71
C ILE A 106 2.65 -15.49 -8.02
N GLU A 107 2.21 -14.25 -8.23
CA GLU A 107 1.37 -13.84 -9.37
C GLU A 107 1.86 -12.53 -10.00
N PRO A 108 3.09 -12.47 -10.54
CA PRO A 108 3.70 -11.24 -11.04
C PRO A 108 2.85 -10.52 -12.10
N ALA A 109 2.21 -11.27 -13.00
CA ALA A 109 1.35 -10.69 -14.04
C ALA A 109 0.12 -9.95 -13.46
N GLN A 110 -0.45 -10.43 -12.35
CA GLN A 110 -1.56 -9.77 -11.67
C GLN A 110 -1.08 -8.48 -10.99
N VAL A 111 0.07 -8.54 -10.32
CA VAL A 111 0.68 -7.38 -9.67
C VAL A 111 1.00 -6.28 -10.69
N ILE A 112 1.62 -6.63 -11.82
CA ILE A 112 1.94 -5.66 -12.89
C ILE A 112 0.68 -5.00 -13.43
N ARG A 113 -0.39 -5.76 -13.70
CA ARG A 113 -1.69 -5.20 -14.12
C ARG A 113 -2.28 -4.26 -13.07
N ARG A 114 -2.11 -4.56 -11.80
CA ARG A 114 -2.57 -3.71 -10.70
C ARG A 114 -1.75 -2.43 -10.60
N LEU A 115 -0.43 -2.53 -10.66
CA LEU A 115 0.48 -1.39 -10.62
C LEU A 115 0.18 -0.38 -11.73
N SER A 116 -0.09 -0.83 -12.95
CA SER A 116 -0.42 0.08 -14.06
C SER A 116 -1.66 0.95 -13.80
N ARG A 117 -2.57 0.51 -12.93
CA ARG A 117 -3.76 1.29 -12.52
C ARG A 117 -3.48 2.19 -11.31
N VAL A 118 -2.62 1.75 -10.40
CA VAL A 118 -2.34 2.47 -9.15
C VAL A 118 -1.30 3.58 -9.33
N ILE A 119 -0.29 3.35 -10.18
CA ILE A 119 0.81 4.29 -10.44
C ILE A 119 0.33 5.72 -10.78
N PRO A 120 -0.62 5.93 -11.70
CA PRO A 120 -1.10 7.29 -11.99
C PRO A 120 -1.70 8.00 -10.78
N LEU A 121 -2.38 7.26 -9.92
CA LEU A 121 -3.00 7.80 -8.70
C LEU A 121 -1.94 8.18 -7.66
N MET A 122 -0.95 7.31 -7.44
CA MET A 122 0.18 7.59 -6.55
C MET A 122 0.95 8.83 -7.01
N ARG A 123 1.27 8.89 -8.31
CA ARG A 123 1.96 10.04 -8.89
C ARG A 123 1.19 11.33 -8.67
N ALA A 124 -0.10 11.38 -9.03
CA ALA A 124 -0.93 12.57 -8.84
C ALA A 124 -1.02 13.01 -7.38
N ARG A 125 -0.98 12.07 -6.43
CA ARG A 125 -0.97 12.40 -5.00
C ARG A 125 0.36 13.00 -4.56
N LEU A 126 1.48 12.41 -4.92
CA LEU A 126 2.81 12.89 -4.56
C LEU A 126 3.11 14.24 -5.22
N GLU A 127 2.65 14.46 -6.45
CA GLU A 127 2.78 15.74 -7.15
C GLU A 127 2.14 16.90 -6.37
N ARG A 128 1.03 16.65 -5.66
CA ARG A 128 0.40 17.68 -4.80
C ARG A 128 1.19 18.00 -3.54
N LEU A 129 2.11 17.12 -3.13
CA LEU A 129 2.99 17.32 -1.97
C LEU A 129 4.37 17.85 -2.38
N ALA A 130 4.69 17.77 -3.67
CA ALA A 130 5.98 18.18 -4.18
C ALA A 130 6.05 19.69 -4.38
N SER A 131 7.24 20.25 -4.14
CA SER A 131 7.58 21.65 -4.37
C SER A 131 8.93 21.74 -5.09
N GLY A 132 9.19 22.87 -5.77
CA GLY A 132 10.45 23.09 -6.48
C GLY A 132 10.29 23.02 -8.02
N PRO A 133 11.40 23.06 -8.76
CA PRO A 133 11.37 23.00 -10.22
C PRO A 133 11.02 21.59 -10.70
N ASP A 134 10.16 21.51 -11.71
CA ASP A 134 9.71 20.27 -12.36
C ASP A 134 9.21 19.17 -11.37
N PRO A 135 8.26 19.46 -10.47
CA PRO A 135 7.84 18.51 -9.46
C PRO A 135 7.25 17.23 -10.07
N ALA A 136 6.59 17.34 -11.21
CA ALA A 136 6.02 16.19 -11.92
C ALA A 136 7.09 15.21 -12.41
N LEU A 137 8.21 15.72 -12.95
CA LEU A 137 9.32 14.86 -13.38
C LEU A 137 10.02 14.20 -12.19
N ALA A 138 10.29 14.97 -11.13
CA ALA A 138 10.92 14.46 -9.91
C ALA A 138 10.07 13.35 -9.28
N VAL A 139 8.78 13.57 -9.09
CA VAL A 139 7.84 12.57 -8.55
C VAL A 139 7.74 11.35 -9.48
N SER A 140 7.64 11.56 -10.79
CA SER A 140 7.60 10.45 -11.75
C SER A 140 8.84 9.56 -11.67
N THR A 141 10.02 10.16 -11.46
CA THR A 141 11.28 9.42 -11.27
C THR A 141 11.28 8.64 -9.96
N ALA A 142 10.90 9.27 -8.85
CA ALA A 142 10.80 8.59 -7.56
C ALA A 142 9.80 7.41 -7.58
N VAL A 143 8.64 7.59 -8.22
CA VAL A 143 7.68 6.50 -8.39
C VAL A 143 8.27 5.33 -9.18
N ARG A 144 9.08 5.59 -10.22
CA ARG A 144 9.78 4.53 -10.97
C ARG A 144 10.79 3.79 -10.11
N VAL A 145 11.56 4.51 -9.27
CA VAL A 145 12.49 3.90 -8.31
C VAL A 145 11.71 3.01 -7.33
N ALA A 146 10.62 3.51 -6.75
CA ALA A 146 9.78 2.73 -5.84
C ALA A 146 9.22 1.45 -6.49
N ILE A 147 8.82 1.52 -7.76
CA ILE A 147 8.33 0.35 -8.48
C ILE A 147 9.46 -0.63 -8.78
N SER A 148 10.62 -0.14 -9.18
CA SER A 148 11.80 -0.99 -9.43
C SER A 148 12.15 -1.79 -8.18
N HIS A 149 12.25 -1.12 -7.03
CA HIS A 149 12.54 -1.74 -5.75
C HIS A 149 11.45 -2.76 -5.33
N TYR A 150 10.17 -2.45 -5.61
CA TYR A 150 9.07 -3.39 -5.36
C TYR A 150 9.13 -4.65 -6.22
N LEU A 151 9.46 -4.51 -7.50
CA LEU A 151 9.46 -5.62 -8.47
C LEU A 151 10.72 -6.48 -8.37
N VAL A 152 11.84 -5.87 -8.05
CA VAL A 152 13.16 -6.51 -7.99
C VAL A 152 13.77 -6.18 -6.65
N ARG A 153 13.72 -7.15 -5.72
CA ARG A 153 14.38 -7.01 -4.43
C ARG A 153 15.87 -7.09 -4.62
N SER A 154 16.56 -6.09 -4.15
CA SER A 154 18.02 -6.00 -4.14
C SER A 154 18.51 -5.89 -2.69
N ASP A 155 19.82 -5.91 -2.52
CA ASP A 155 20.51 -5.79 -1.23
C ASP A 155 20.72 -4.33 -0.79
N ASP A 156 20.07 -3.37 -1.47
CA ASP A 156 20.15 -1.93 -1.20
C ASP A 156 18.95 -1.38 -0.40
N ASP A 157 18.30 -2.22 0.40
CA ASP A 157 17.14 -1.82 1.23
C ASP A 157 17.45 -0.64 2.17
N ASP A 158 18.70 -0.56 2.67
CA ASP A 158 19.14 0.52 3.56
C ASP A 158 19.20 1.87 2.86
N ASP A 159 19.50 1.90 1.56
CA ASP A 159 19.60 3.11 0.75
C ASP A 159 18.28 3.50 0.06
N PHE A 160 17.26 2.69 0.15
CA PHE A 160 16.02 2.87 -0.62
C PHE A 160 15.35 4.23 -0.38
N LEU A 161 15.27 4.69 0.86
CA LEU A 161 14.71 6.00 1.17
C LEU A 161 15.54 7.13 0.54
N ASP A 162 16.88 7.03 0.59
CA ASP A 162 17.77 8.04 0.05
C ASP A 162 17.75 8.05 -1.49
N GLN A 163 17.60 6.90 -2.12
CA GLN A 163 17.33 6.81 -3.57
C GLN A 163 16.03 7.53 -3.96
N LEU A 164 14.95 7.33 -3.18
CA LEU A 164 13.68 8.03 -3.41
C LEU A 164 13.82 9.55 -3.23
N ARG A 165 14.51 10.00 -2.18
CA ARG A 165 14.79 11.40 -1.92
C ARG A 165 15.59 12.04 -3.05
N HIS A 166 16.64 11.37 -3.48
CA HIS A 166 17.47 11.83 -4.59
C HIS A 166 16.64 11.96 -5.89
N ALA A 167 15.85 10.95 -6.23
CA ALA A 167 14.97 10.95 -7.39
C ALA A 167 13.89 12.05 -7.31
N ALA A 168 13.31 12.25 -6.13
CA ALA A 168 12.31 13.27 -5.87
C ALA A 168 12.89 14.68 -5.68
N ARG A 169 14.23 14.82 -5.69
CA ARG A 169 14.95 16.09 -5.41
C ARG A 169 14.57 16.71 -4.05
N VAL A 170 14.26 15.87 -3.08
CA VAL A 170 14.01 16.28 -1.71
C VAL A 170 15.34 16.65 -1.09
N LYS A 171 15.47 17.86 -0.55
CA LYS A 171 16.65 18.24 0.22
C LYS A 171 16.68 17.45 1.52
N HIS A 172 17.81 16.81 1.79
CA HIS A 172 18.03 16.12 3.06
C HIS A 172 18.08 17.17 4.16
N PHE A 173 17.06 17.25 4.98
CA PHE A 173 17.15 17.92 6.26
C PHE A 173 17.68 16.86 7.23
N ALA A 174 19.00 16.89 7.47
CA ALA A 174 19.56 16.16 8.60
C ALA A 174 18.94 16.68 9.89
N PRO A 175 18.64 15.83 10.85
CA PRO A 175 18.08 16.24 12.14
C PRO A 175 19.05 17.12 12.93
#